data_da5f7ebeb08ac10b9bdccec0383d92d4
#
_entry.id   da5f7ebeb08ac10b9bdccec0383d92d4
#
_cell.length_a   1.000
_cell.length_b   1.000
_cell.length_c   1.000
_cell.angle_alpha   90.00
_cell.angle_beta   90.00
_cell.angle_gamma   90.00
#
_symmetry.space_group_name_H-M   'P 1'
#
loop_
_entity.id
_entity.type
_entity.pdbx_description
1 polymer ?
#
loop_
_entity_poly.entity_id
_entity_poly.type
_entity_poly.pdbx_seq_one_letter_code
_entity_poly.pdbx_strand_id
1 'polypeptide(L)'
;CITVPLSASTCAGWTALSNIYTPEGKFVKDVTLKRCPNLLIFDHTIVRAAPPRTLASGMADAVAKWYESSLTSSTSQDGFAQQAVQMARVLRDQLFLNGFQAFLDPLSNSWEIVAEGCALTAGIIGGLGGAKCRTAAAHPIHNGLTQLTYTNKPLHGELVGFGLLVQLYLEEKNSNSQLPKQAKSQLINFFSKLNLPISIESICLRDATPSELRKACKFACNNNSDIHQLPFTINEKDLFEAIQSFQSLPTRSKIRINNT
;
A
#
# COMPACT_ATOMS: atom_id res chain seq x y z
N CYS A 1 -21.87 3.02 -14.97
CA CYS A 1 -21.53 3.07 -13.54
C CYS A 1 -21.07 4.49 -13.18
N ILE A 2 -21.60 5.02 -12.09
CA ILE A 2 -21.18 6.29 -11.48
C ILE A 2 -20.67 5.94 -10.08
N THR A 3 -19.49 6.43 -9.71
CA THR A 3 -18.90 6.23 -8.39
C THR A 3 -18.85 7.55 -7.63
N VAL A 4 -19.17 7.48 -6.34
CA VAL A 4 -19.09 8.61 -5.41
C VAL A 4 -18.30 8.14 -4.20
N PRO A 5 -16.97 8.36 -4.15
CA PRO A 5 -16.15 7.96 -3.02
C PRO A 5 -16.56 8.67 -1.73
N LEU A 6 -16.67 7.93 -0.64
CA LEU A 6 -16.96 8.46 0.69
C LEU A 6 -15.67 8.67 1.52
N SER A 7 -14.54 8.26 0.99
CA SER A 7 -13.21 8.44 1.59
C SER A 7 -12.13 8.37 0.52
N ALA A 8 -10.94 8.88 0.82
CA ALA A 8 -9.76 8.78 -0.03
C ALA A 8 -8.85 7.58 0.35
N SER A 9 -9.45 6.47 0.78
CA SER A 9 -8.72 5.28 1.25
C SER A 9 -8.16 4.39 0.14
N THR A 10 -8.60 4.60 -1.11
CA THR A 10 -8.20 3.79 -2.28
C THR A 10 -8.60 4.49 -3.57
N CYS A 11 -7.95 4.14 -4.67
CA CYS A 11 -8.28 4.57 -6.02
C CYS A 11 -9.32 3.67 -6.72
N ALA A 12 -9.92 2.71 -6.03
CA ALA A 12 -10.82 1.71 -6.63
C ALA A 12 -12.04 2.32 -7.35
N GLY A 13 -12.49 3.48 -6.91
CA GLY A 13 -13.60 4.23 -7.56
C GLY A 13 -13.28 4.72 -8.98
N TRP A 14 -12.02 4.71 -9.40
CA TRP A 14 -11.53 5.23 -10.68
C TRP A 14 -10.70 4.22 -11.47
N THR A 15 -10.93 2.92 -11.30
CA THR A 15 -10.16 1.85 -11.95
C THR A 15 -11.03 0.86 -12.70
N ALA A 16 -10.47 0.21 -13.74
CA ALA A 16 -11.08 -0.92 -14.44
C ALA A 16 -10.70 -2.25 -13.75
N LEU A 17 -10.59 -2.27 -12.44
CA LEU A 17 -10.25 -3.44 -11.64
C LEU A 17 -11.18 -3.53 -10.43
N SER A 18 -11.61 -4.74 -10.08
CA SER A 18 -12.39 -5.02 -8.87
C SER A 18 -11.75 -6.17 -8.11
N ASN A 19 -11.48 -5.96 -6.84
CA ASN A 19 -11.02 -7.02 -5.96
C ASN A 19 -12.23 -7.72 -5.32
N ILE A 20 -12.26 -9.04 -5.40
CA ILE A 20 -13.30 -9.87 -4.82
C ILE A 20 -12.81 -10.45 -3.50
N TYR A 21 -13.61 -10.30 -2.47
CA TYR A 21 -13.36 -10.80 -1.12
C TYR A 21 -14.49 -11.72 -0.66
N THR A 22 -14.19 -12.65 0.26
CA THR A 22 -15.23 -13.40 0.96
C THR A 22 -16.00 -12.47 1.92
N PRO A 23 -17.16 -12.90 2.47
CA PRO A 23 -17.88 -12.14 3.50
C PRO A 23 -17.01 -11.79 4.73
N GLU A 24 -16.04 -12.66 5.07
CA GLU A 24 -15.08 -12.43 6.15
C GLU A 24 -13.94 -11.47 5.73
N GLY A 25 -13.93 -11.10 4.44
CA GLY A 25 -12.99 -10.16 3.84
C GLY A 25 -11.62 -10.75 3.51
N LYS A 26 -11.55 -12.02 3.21
CA LYS A 26 -10.38 -12.69 2.64
C LYS A 26 -10.35 -12.44 1.15
N PHE A 27 -9.21 -12.02 0.62
CA PHE A 27 -9.03 -11.84 -0.82
C PHE A 27 -9.21 -13.18 -1.56
N VAL A 28 -9.98 -13.14 -2.64
CA VAL A 28 -10.21 -14.31 -3.50
C VAL A 28 -9.46 -14.14 -4.82
N LYS A 29 -9.75 -13.06 -5.53
CA LYS A 29 -9.11 -12.71 -6.82
C LYS A 29 -9.40 -11.27 -7.19
N ASP A 30 -8.65 -10.74 -8.13
CA ASP A 30 -9.00 -9.55 -8.88
C ASP A 30 -9.79 -9.91 -10.16
N VAL A 31 -10.56 -8.96 -10.61
CA VAL A 31 -11.35 -9.06 -11.85
C VAL A 31 -11.15 -7.79 -12.66
N THR A 32 -10.59 -7.95 -13.85
CA THR A 32 -10.50 -6.86 -14.81
C THR A 32 -11.88 -6.54 -15.36
N LEU A 33 -12.30 -5.31 -15.23
CA LEU A 33 -13.57 -4.80 -15.77
C LEU A 33 -13.38 -4.40 -17.24
N LYS A 34 -14.45 -4.45 -18.02
CA LYS A 34 -14.42 -4.05 -19.43
C LYS A 34 -14.06 -2.57 -19.64
N ARG A 35 -14.33 -1.73 -18.64
CA ARG A 35 -14.04 -0.29 -18.62
C ARG A 35 -14.07 0.26 -17.21
N CYS A 36 -13.42 1.38 -17.00
CA CYS A 36 -13.57 2.19 -15.78
C CYS A 36 -15.01 2.68 -15.60
N PRO A 37 -15.40 3.12 -14.40
CA PRO A 37 -16.64 3.87 -14.20
C PRO A 37 -16.76 5.03 -15.20
N ASN A 38 -17.99 5.29 -15.66
CA ASN A 38 -18.25 6.33 -16.67
C ASN A 38 -18.07 7.74 -16.10
N LEU A 39 -18.31 7.90 -14.79
CA LEU A 39 -18.20 9.15 -14.06
C LEU A 39 -17.77 8.85 -12.62
N LEU A 40 -16.86 9.64 -12.12
CA LEU A 40 -16.54 9.71 -10.70
C LEU A 40 -16.86 11.12 -10.22
N ILE A 41 -17.64 11.21 -9.14
CA ILE A 41 -17.96 12.46 -8.45
C ILE A 41 -17.16 12.47 -7.15
N PHE A 42 -16.14 13.31 -7.08
CA PHE A 42 -15.30 13.47 -5.90
C PHE A 42 -15.65 14.76 -5.18
N ASP A 43 -16.45 14.64 -4.13
CA ASP A 43 -16.87 15.79 -3.31
C ASP A 43 -15.98 15.87 -2.07
N HIS A 44 -15.18 16.94 -1.98
CA HIS A 44 -14.26 17.15 -0.86
C HIS A 44 -14.99 17.21 0.49
N THR A 45 -16.22 17.74 0.53
CA THR A 45 -16.99 17.84 1.78
C THR A 45 -17.35 16.45 2.31
N ILE A 46 -17.81 15.58 1.42
CA ILE A 46 -18.16 14.18 1.76
C ILE A 46 -16.91 13.41 2.18
N VAL A 47 -15.86 13.45 1.36
CA VAL A 47 -14.62 12.69 1.60
C VAL A 47 -13.91 13.15 2.88
N ARG A 48 -13.97 14.45 3.18
CA ARG A 48 -13.36 15.06 4.37
C ARG A 48 -14.03 14.62 5.68
N ALA A 49 -15.30 14.22 5.62
CA ALA A 49 -16.03 13.71 6.78
C ALA A 49 -15.59 12.29 7.20
N ALA A 50 -14.82 11.59 6.35
CA ALA A 50 -14.30 10.27 6.67
C ALA A 50 -13.22 10.35 7.77
N PRO A 51 -13.09 9.29 8.61
CA PRO A 51 -12.06 9.24 9.64
C PRO A 51 -10.64 9.44 9.05
N PRO A 52 -9.75 10.20 9.70
CA PRO A 52 -8.37 10.44 9.22
C PRO A 52 -7.59 9.15 8.93
N ARG A 53 -7.88 8.05 9.64
CA ARG A 53 -7.32 6.73 9.40
C ARG A 53 -7.54 6.24 7.96
N THR A 54 -8.66 6.61 7.34
CA THR A 54 -8.96 6.23 5.95
C THR A 54 -8.05 6.95 4.96
N LEU A 55 -7.73 8.23 5.20
CA LEU A 55 -6.77 8.98 4.40
C LEU A 55 -5.35 8.42 4.58
N ALA A 56 -4.94 8.12 5.82
CA ALA A 56 -3.65 7.49 6.10
C ALA A 56 -3.50 6.14 5.36
N SER A 57 -4.54 5.30 5.40
CA SER A 57 -4.61 4.06 4.63
C SER A 57 -4.46 4.31 3.12
N GLY A 58 -5.15 5.32 2.58
CA GLY A 58 -5.03 5.72 1.18
C GLY A 58 -3.62 6.17 0.80
N MET A 59 -2.95 6.91 1.66
CA MET A 59 -1.56 7.31 1.46
C MET A 59 -0.61 6.11 1.40
N ALA A 60 -0.81 5.09 2.24
CA ALA A 60 0.00 3.88 2.22
C ALA A 60 -0.19 3.07 0.93
N ASP A 61 -1.45 2.93 0.45
CA ASP A 61 -1.74 2.30 -0.85
C ASP A 61 -1.16 3.11 -2.02
N ALA A 62 -1.34 4.43 -2.00
CA ALA A 62 -0.89 5.30 -3.09
C ALA A 62 0.64 5.37 -3.19
N VAL A 63 1.36 5.40 -2.06
CA VAL A 63 2.83 5.43 -2.07
C VAL A 63 3.42 4.12 -2.60
N ALA A 64 2.74 2.99 -2.42
CA ALA A 64 3.16 1.70 -2.95
C ALA A 64 3.22 1.70 -4.49
N LYS A 65 2.42 2.52 -5.18
CA LYS A 65 2.42 2.63 -6.64
C LYS A 65 3.81 2.92 -7.21
N TRP A 66 4.58 3.82 -6.58
CA TRP A 66 5.94 4.10 -7.01
C TRP A 66 6.88 2.90 -6.81
N TYR A 67 6.88 2.33 -5.60
CA TYR A 67 7.83 1.28 -5.26
C TYR A 67 7.57 -0.02 -6.03
N GLU A 68 6.32 -0.35 -6.30
CA GLU A 68 5.96 -1.52 -7.10
C GLU A 68 6.19 -1.26 -8.59
N SER A 69 5.67 -0.16 -9.15
CA SER A 69 5.77 0.11 -10.58
C SER A 69 7.21 0.37 -11.04
N SER A 70 8.06 0.99 -10.22
CA SER A 70 9.46 1.23 -10.56
C SER A 70 10.26 -0.06 -10.71
N LEU A 71 9.89 -1.13 -10.00
CA LEU A 71 10.50 -2.45 -10.16
C LEU A 71 9.97 -3.18 -11.40
N THR A 72 8.66 -3.32 -11.49
CA THR A 72 8.01 -4.12 -12.54
C THR A 72 8.11 -3.50 -13.93
N SER A 73 8.32 -2.18 -14.01
CA SER A 73 8.44 -1.45 -15.28
C SER A 73 9.86 -0.93 -15.57
N SER A 74 10.87 -1.33 -14.80
CA SER A 74 12.25 -0.82 -14.93
C SER A 74 12.87 -1.02 -16.31
N THR A 75 12.47 -2.07 -17.03
CA THR A 75 12.93 -2.40 -18.39
C THR A 75 11.86 -2.19 -19.46
N SER A 76 10.72 -1.59 -19.12
CA SER A 76 9.62 -1.39 -20.05
C SER A 76 9.98 -0.38 -21.14
N GLN A 77 9.72 -0.75 -22.39
CA GLN A 77 9.80 0.15 -23.54
C GLN A 77 8.45 0.81 -23.88
N ASP A 78 7.41 0.50 -23.11
CA ASP A 78 6.08 1.10 -23.27
C ASP A 78 6.10 2.53 -22.72
N GLY A 79 5.83 3.50 -23.60
CA GLY A 79 5.83 4.93 -23.22
C GLY A 79 4.77 5.27 -22.19
N PHE A 80 3.59 4.62 -22.20
CA PHE A 80 2.57 4.85 -21.18
C PHE A 80 2.99 4.29 -19.82
N ALA A 81 3.60 3.11 -19.79
CA ALA A 81 4.15 2.57 -18.55
C ALA A 81 5.23 3.48 -17.96
N GLN A 82 6.14 4.02 -18.81
CA GLN A 82 7.16 4.97 -18.36
C GLN A 82 6.55 6.25 -17.78
N GLN A 83 5.52 6.83 -18.43
CA GLN A 83 4.79 8.00 -17.92
C GLN A 83 4.08 7.69 -16.60
N ALA A 84 3.42 6.54 -16.49
CA ALA A 84 2.76 6.09 -15.26
C ALA A 84 3.74 5.98 -14.08
N VAL A 85 4.93 5.43 -14.31
CA VAL A 85 6.00 5.35 -13.30
C VAL A 85 6.44 6.73 -12.84
N GLN A 86 6.64 7.70 -13.77
CA GLN A 86 7.00 9.07 -13.38
C GLN A 86 5.88 9.77 -12.62
N MET A 87 4.62 9.54 -13.01
CA MET A 87 3.46 10.04 -12.26
C MET A 87 3.41 9.46 -10.85
N ALA A 88 3.69 8.16 -10.69
CA ALA A 88 3.77 7.51 -9.37
C ALA A 88 4.89 8.09 -8.50
N ARG A 89 6.02 8.48 -9.10
CA ARG A 89 7.10 9.17 -8.41
C ARG A 89 6.67 10.54 -7.88
N VAL A 90 6.02 11.34 -8.73
CA VAL A 90 5.51 12.65 -8.33
C VAL A 90 4.47 12.51 -7.21
N LEU A 91 3.55 11.55 -7.34
CA LEU A 91 2.56 11.26 -6.30
C LEU A 91 3.23 10.92 -4.97
N ARG A 92 4.21 9.99 -4.96
CA ARG A 92 4.98 9.66 -3.76
C ARG A 92 5.59 10.91 -3.10
N ASP A 93 6.23 11.77 -3.89
CA ASP A 93 6.88 12.97 -3.38
C ASP A 93 5.86 13.96 -2.79
N GLN A 94 4.70 14.13 -3.42
CA GLN A 94 3.59 14.92 -2.89
C GLN A 94 3.07 14.37 -1.56
N LEU A 95 2.93 13.03 -1.45
CA LEU A 95 2.50 12.38 -0.20
C LEU A 95 3.50 12.61 0.93
N PHE A 96 4.80 12.50 0.68
CA PHE A 96 5.81 12.77 1.70
C PHE A 96 5.84 14.24 2.13
N LEU A 97 5.62 15.18 1.22
CA LEU A 97 5.63 16.61 1.51
C LEU A 97 4.37 17.06 2.27
N ASN A 98 3.20 16.56 1.87
CA ASN A 98 1.91 17.07 2.32
C ASN A 98 1.19 16.14 3.30
N GLY A 99 1.54 14.83 3.31
CA GLY A 99 0.73 13.81 3.98
C GLY A 99 0.57 14.02 5.48
N PHE A 100 1.61 14.44 6.18
CA PHE A 100 1.51 14.67 7.62
C PHE A 100 0.61 15.88 7.93
N GLN A 101 0.74 16.98 7.20
CA GLN A 101 -0.14 18.14 7.36
C GLN A 101 -1.59 17.80 7.01
N ALA A 102 -1.81 17.07 5.92
CA ALA A 102 -3.13 16.60 5.52
C ALA A 102 -3.79 15.70 6.59
N PHE A 103 -3.01 14.86 7.24
CA PHE A 103 -3.48 13.98 8.32
C PHE A 103 -3.89 14.74 9.57
N LEU A 104 -3.17 15.81 9.91
CA LEU A 104 -3.43 16.62 11.10
C LEU A 104 -4.57 17.63 10.89
N ASP A 105 -4.65 18.21 9.70
CA ASP A 105 -5.59 19.29 9.39
C ASP A 105 -6.36 18.99 8.07
N PRO A 106 -7.59 18.47 8.18
CA PRO A 106 -8.42 18.17 7.02
C PRO A 106 -8.90 19.42 6.27
N LEU A 107 -8.72 20.63 6.81
CA LEU A 107 -9.05 21.88 6.14
C LEU A 107 -7.88 22.51 5.39
N SER A 108 -6.69 21.95 5.49
CA SER A 108 -5.51 22.44 4.79
C SER A 108 -5.55 22.15 3.28
N ASN A 109 -4.86 23.00 2.50
CA ASN A 109 -4.63 22.72 1.07
C ASN A 109 -3.89 21.40 0.85
N SER A 110 -3.03 20.99 1.79
CA SER A 110 -2.34 19.70 1.76
C SER A 110 -3.33 18.53 1.76
N TRP A 111 -4.47 18.67 2.45
CA TRP A 111 -5.49 17.62 2.49
C TRP A 111 -6.09 17.37 1.09
N GLU A 112 -6.40 18.41 0.34
CA GLU A 112 -6.96 18.28 -1.01
C GLU A 112 -5.98 17.60 -1.95
N ILE A 113 -4.71 18.05 -1.96
CA ILE A 113 -3.63 17.45 -2.75
C ILE A 113 -3.50 15.95 -2.46
N VAL A 114 -3.51 15.57 -1.17
CA VAL A 114 -3.32 14.19 -0.74
C VAL A 114 -4.56 13.34 -1.05
N ALA A 115 -5.75 13.85 -0.77
CA ALA A 115 -7.00 13.12 -1.00
C ALA A 115 -7.23 12.82 -2.50
N GLU A 116 -7.03 13.82 -3.36
CA GLU A 116 -7.07 13.65 -4.82
C GLU A 116 -5.95 12.73 -5.31
N GLY A 117 -4.74 12.85 -4.75
CA GLY A 117 -3.63 11.97 -5.05
C GLY A 117 -3.96 10.50 -4.80
N CYS A 118 -4.53 10.20 -3.64
CA CYS A 118 -4.90 8.83 -3.24
C CYS A 118 -6.08 8.27 -4.03
N ALA A 119 -7.11 9.08 -4.32
CA ALA A 119 -8.34 8.61 -4.93
C ALA A 119 -8.32 8.67 -6.46
N LEU A 120 -7.71 9.69 -7.04
CA LEU A 120 -7.76 9.98 -8.48
C LEU A 120 -6.43 9.65 -9.17
N THR A 121 -5.32 10.29 -8.76
CA THR A 121 -4.01 10.12 -9.42
C THR A 121 -3.54 8.67 -9.37
N ALA A 122 -3.69 7.99 -8.22
CA ALA A 122 -3.34 6.58 -8.10
C ALA A 122 -4.13 5.68 -9.05
N GLY A 123 -5.40 6.03 -9.34
CA GLY A 123 -6.24 5.34 -10.33
C GLY A 123 -5.76 5.56 -11.77
N ILE A 124 -5.38 6.80 -12.10
CA ILE A 124 -4.85 7.16 -13.42
C ILE A 124 -3.54 6.41 -13.70
N ILE A 125 -2.64 6.31 -12.71
CA ILE A 125 -1.39 5.54 -12.80
C ILE A 125 -1.68 4.09 -13.21
N GLY A 126 -2.61 3.42 -12.52
CA GLY A 126 -3.02 2.05 -12.84
C GLY A 126 -3.71 1.92 -14.20
N GLY A 127 -4.46 2.94 -14.61
CA GLY A 127 -5.12 2.99 -15.93
C GLY A 127 -4.13 3.17 -17.07
N LEU A 128 -3.10 4.02 -16.88
CA LEU A 128 -2.09 4.32 -17.89
C LEU A 128 -1.07 3.18 -18.05
N GLY A 129 -0.58 2.69 -16.91
CA GLY A 129 0.51 1.70 -16.87
C GLY A 129 0.05 0.24 -16.89
N GLY A 130 -1.26 -0.02 -16.78
CA GLY A 130 -1.83 -1.36 -16.79
C GLY A 130 -1.35 -2.23 -15.62
N ALA A 131 -1.32 -3.54 -15.82
CA ALA A 131 -0.93 -4.51 -14.79
C ALA A 131 0.50 -4.29 -14.26
N LYS A 132 1.44 -3.92 -15.13
CA LYS A 132 2.85 -3.66 -14.78
C LYS A 132 3.05 -2.51 -13.79
N CYS A 133 2.12 -1.56 -13.72
CA CYS A 133 2.22 -0.41 -12.81
C CYS A 133 1.27 -0.52 -11.60
N ARG A 134 0.81 -1.73 -11.27
CA ARG A 134 -0.14 -1.91 -10.18
C ARG A 134 0.42 -2.65 -8.98
N THR A 135 1.13 -3.74 -9.21
CA THR A 135 1.52 -4.68 -8.15
C THR A 135 2.90 -5.28 -8.41
N ALA A 136 3.67 -5.53 -7.34
CA ALA A 136 4.88 -6.33 -7.33
C ALA A 136 4.84 -7.31 -6.16
N ALA A 137 5.20 -6.88 -4.93
CA ALA A 137 5.13 -7.75 -3.76
C ALA A 137 4.23 -7.21 -2.64
N ALA A 138 4.08 -5.88 -2.50
CA ALA A 138 3.27 -5.30 -1.43
C ALA A 138 1.81 -5.78 -1.47
N HIS A 139 1.19 -5.80 -2.65
CA HIS A 139 -0.19 -6.27 -2.81
C HIS A 139 -0.33 -7.80 -2.68
N PRO A 140 0.52 -8.66 -3.25
CA PRO A 140 0.52 -10.08 -2.95
C PRO A 140 0.66 -10.39 -1.46
N ILE A 141 1.52 -9.67 -0.74
CA ILE A 141 1.68 -9.81 0.72
C ILE A 141 0.37 -9.42 1.42
N HIS A 142 -0.22 -8.27 1.07
CA HIS A 142 -1.56 -7.88 1.55
C HIS A 142 -2.57 -9.01 1.31
N ASN A 143 -2.65 -9.56 0.10
CA ASN A 143 -3.60 -10.62 -0.25
C ASN A 143 -3.40 -11.87 0.62
N GLY A 144 -2.16 -12.25 0.87
CA GLY A 144 -1.80 -13.33 1.79
C GLY A 144 -2.23 -13.02 3.23
N LEU A 145 -1.94 -11.82 3.72
CA LEU A 145 -2.33 -11.41 5.07
C LEU A 145 -3.84 -11.38 5.26
N THR A 146 -4.65 -11.07 4.24
CA THR A 146 -6.10 -11.13 4.34
C THR A 146 -6.65 -12.53 4.61
N GLN A 147 -5.86 -13.60 4.43
CA GLN A 147 -6.27 -14.97 4.73
C GLN A 147 -6.33 -15.25 6.24
N LEU A 148 -5.73 -14.39 7.04
CA LEU A 148 -5.66 -14.50 8.49
C LEU A 148 -6.93 -13.96 9.17
N THR A 149 -7.15 -14.37 10.40
CA THR A 149 -8.23 -13.86 11.22
C THR A 149 -7.74 -12.71 12.08
N TYR A 150 -8.49 -11.63 12.14
CA TYR A 150 -8.15 -10.41 12.87
C TYR A 150 -9.19 -10.13 13.95
N THR A 151 -8.74 -9.77 15.14
CA THR A 151 -9.62 -9.23 16.20
C THR A 151 -10.15 -7.84 15.78
N ASN A 152 -9.26 -6.99 15.27
CA ASN A 152 -9.58 -5.70 14.65
C ASN A 152 -9.04 -5.70 13.23
N LYS A 153 -9.93 -5.70 12.24
CA LYS A 153 -9.53 -5.82 10.85
C LYS A 153 -8.81 -4.56 10.38
N PRO A 154 -7.56 -4.70 9.86
CA PRO A 154 -6.86 -3.59 9.25
C PRO A 154 -7.54 -3.14 7.95
N LEU A 155 -7.35 -1.87 7.60
CA LEU A 155 -7.76 -1.34 6.30
C LEU A 155 -6.83 -1.86 5.20
N HIS A 156 -7.31 -1.85 3.95
CA HIS A 156 -6.56 -2.30 2.78
C HIS A 156 -5.16 -1.68 2.71
N GLY A 157 -5.07 -0.35 2.72
CA GLY A 157 -3.78 0.34 2.61
C GLY A 157 -2.88 0.16 3.84
N GLU A 158 -3.42 -0.15 5.02
CA GLU A 158 -2.60 -0.51 6.19
C GLU A 158 -1.84 -1.83 5.95
N LEU A 159 -2.50 -2.81 5.36
CA LEU A 159 -1.85 -4.08 4.98
C LEU A 159 -0.92 -3.92 3.77
N VAL A 160 -1.30 -3.10 2.78
CA VAL A 160 -0.42 -2.78 1.64
C VAL A 160 0.83 -2.05 2.11
N GLY A 161 0.70 -1.05 2.98
CA GLY A 161 1.84 -0.32 3.57
C GLY A 161 2.79 -1.24 4.34
N PHE A 162 2.25 -2.14 5.17
CA PHE A 162 3.07 -3.15 5.83
C PHE A 162 3.73 -4.09 4.81
N GLY A 163 3.00 -4.56 3.81
CA GLY A 163 3.52 -5.37 2.71
C GLY A 163 4.66 -4.67 1.95
N LEU A 164 4.57 -3.34 1.78
CA LEU A 164 5.62 -2.54 1.17
C LEU A 164 6.91 -2.51 2.02
N LEU A 165 6.79 -2.41 3.33
CA LEU A 165 7.97 -2.50 4.22
C LEU A 165 8.64 -3.88 4.10
N VAL A 166 7.85 -4.94 4.02
CA VAL A 166 8.36 -6.31 3.81
C VAL A 166 9.00 -6.45 2.43
N GLN A 167 8.40 -5.90 1.36
CA GLN A 167 8.99 -5.86 0.03
C GLN A 167 10.37 -5.19 0.04
N LEU A 168 10.49 -4.01 0.62
CA LEU A 168 11.76 -3.28 0.70
C LEU A 168 12.81 -4.02 1.55
N TYR A 169 12.39 -4.78 2.55
CA TYR A 169 13.29 -5.66 3.29
C TYR A 169 13.82 -6.80 2.39
N LEU A 170 12.97 -7.41 1.58
CA LEU A 170 13.38 -8.43 0.61
C LEU A 170 14.32 -7.86 -0.45
N GLU A 171 14.05 -6.66 -0.96
CA GLU A 171 14.95 -5.96 -1.89
C GLU A 171 16.31 -5.65 -1.25
N GLU A 172 16.34 -5.19 0.01
CA GLU A 172 17.59 -4.95 0.75
C GLU A 172 18.43 -6.22 0.89
N LYS A 173 17.78 -7.36 1.10
CA LYS A 173 18.47 -8.66 1.25
C LYS A 173 18.99 -9.23 -0.08
N ASN A 174 18.35 -8.90 -1.18
CA ASN A 174 18.64 -9.48 -2.50
C ASN A 174 19.36 -8.52 -3.44
N SER A 175 19.71 -7.31 -2.99
CA SER A 175 20.45 -6.34 -3.79
C SER A 175 21.68 -5.81 -3.04
N ASN A 176 22.69 -5.38 -3.80
CA ASN A 176 23.86 -4.68 -3.24
C ASN A 176 23.60 -3.18 -3.08
N SER A 177 22.39 -2.71 -3.34
CA SER A 177 22.00 -1.29 -3.25
C SER A 177 21.62 -0.90 -1.83
N GLN A 178 22.00 0.31 -1.41
CA GLN A 178 21.51 0.90 -0.15
C GLN A 178 20.14 1.57 -0.29
N LEU A 179 19.62 1.71 -1.52
CA LEU A 179 18.36 2.42 -1.78
C LEU A 179 17.15 1.77 -1.10
N PRO A 180 16.94 0.44 -1.14
CA PRO A 180 15.82 -0.19 -0.45
C PRO A 180 15.86 0.03 1.07
N LYS A 181 17.05 -0.01 1.69
CA LYS A 181 17.23 0.25 3.11
C LYS A 181 16.87 1.68 3.48
N GLN A 182 17.31 2.65 2.68
CA GLN A 182 16.99 4.07 2.88
C GLN A 182 15.50 4.32 2.70
N ALA A 183 14.90 3.77 1.64
CA ALA A 183 13.47 3.86 1.37
C ALA A 183 12.64 3.26 2.51
N LYS A 184 13.00 2.07 3.00
CA LYS A 184 12.35 1.43 4.14
C LYS A 184 12.40 2.31 5.40
N SER A 185 13.56 2.88 5.71
CA SER A 185 13.72 3.78 6.87
C SER A 185 12.88 5.05 6.73
N GLN A 186 12.81 5.64 5.53
CA GLN A 186 11.98 6.79 5.24
C GLN A 186 10.49 6.47 5.42
N LEU A 187 10.04 5.32 4.89
CA LEU A 187 8.65 4.88 5.01
C LEU A 187 8.26 4.56 6.46
N ILE A 188 9.13 3.91 7.22
CA ILE A 188 8.87 3.65 8.65
C ILE A 188 8.64 4.98 9.39
N ASN A 189 9.47 6.00 9.14
CA ASN A 189 9.28 7.33 9.75
C ASN A 189 7.97 7.99 9.29
N PHE A 190 7.65 7.93 7.99
CA PHE A 190 6.43 8.48 7.44
C PHE A 190 5.19 7.78 8.00
N PHE A 191 5.16 6.45 7.99
CA PHE A 191 4.05 5.65 8.50
C PHE A 191 3.83 5.84 10.00
N SER A 192 4.92 5.94 10.78
CA SER A 192 4.82 6.20 12.21
C SER A 192 4.14 7.54 12.53
N LYS A 193 4.39 8.59 11.72
CA LYS A 193 3.74 9.90 11.87
C LYS A 193 2.25 9.86 11.54
N LEU A 194 1.83 8.94 10.67
CA LEU A 194 0.44 8.76 10.24
C LEU A 194 -0.32 7.71 11.06
N ASN A 195 0.28 7.17 12.13
CA ASN A 195 -0.25 6.05 12.91
C ASN A 195 -0.53 4.79 12.07
N LEU A 196 0.20 4.60 10.97
CA LEU A 196 0.10 3.41 10.14
C LEU A 196 0.92 2.25 10.74
N PRO A 197 0.52 1.00 10.50
CA PRO A 197 1.22 -0.16 11.03
C PRO A 197 2.62 -0.31 10.44
N ILE A 198 3.59 -0.59 11.32
CA ILE A 198 4.99 -0.85 10.95
C ILE A 198 5.54 -2.17 11.51
N SER A 199 4.70 -2.96 12.18
CA SER A 199 5.05 -4.25 12.77
C SER A 199 3.88 -5.23 12.72
N ILE A 200 4.15 -6.51 12.92
CA ILE A 200 3.13 -7.56 13.01
C ILE A 200 2.13 -7.27 14.12
N GLU A 201 2.60 -6.77 15.26
CA GLU A 201 1.74 -6.40 16.38
C GLU A 201 0.77 -5.27 15.99
N SER A 202 1.26 -4.27 15.24
CA SER A 202 0.47 -3.11 14.86
C SER A 202 -0.56 -3.41 13.76
N ILE A 203 -0.40 -4.49 12.99
CA ILE A 203 -1.45 -5.00 12.09
C ILE A 203 -2.39 -6.00 12.77
N CYS A 204 -2.42 -6.04 14.10
CA CYS A 204 -3.30 -6.91 14.90
C CYS A 204 -3.10 -8.42 14.67
N LEU A 205 -1.88 -8.84 14.36
CA LEU A 205 -1.49 -10.26 14.17
C LEU A 205 -0.59 -10.78 15.29
N ARG A 206 -0.61 -10.17 16.46
CA ARG A 206 0.22 -10.60 17.60
C ARG A 206 0.01 -12.07 17.96
N ASP A 207 -1.21 -12.54 17.86
CA ASP A 207 -1.60 -13.89 18.24
C ASP A 207 -1.61 -14.89 17.06
N ALA A 208 -1.19 -14.43 15.86
CA ALA A 208 -1.11 -15.31 14.71
C ALA A 208 0.00 -16.36 14.91
N THR A 209 -0.39 -17.62 14.79
CA THR A 209 0.55 -18.73 14.90
C THR A 209 1.52 -18.76 13.71
N PRO A 210 2.74 -19.32 13.88
CA PRO A 210 3.65 -19.52 12.74
C PRO A 210 3.03 -20.32 11.60
N SER A 211 2.14 -21.27 11.90
CA SER A 211 1.41 -22.05 10.89
C SER A 211 0.46 -21.18 10.05
N GLU A 212 -0.26 -20.27 10.68
CA GLU A 212 -1.15 -19.34 9.98
C GLU A 212 -0.36 -18.37 9.10
N LEU A 213 0.73 -17.79 9.62
CA LEU A 213 1.60 -16.92 8.83
C LEU A 213 2.19 -17.66 7.62
N ARG A 214 2.59 -18.95 7.76
CA ARG A 214 3.03 -19.75 6.61
C ARG A 214 1.94 -19.93 5.57
N LYS A 215 0.69 -20.14 5.97
CA LYS A 215 -0.45 -20.21 5.03
C LYS A 215 -0.63 -18.89 4.26
N ALA A 216 -0.49 -17.75 4.95
CA ALA A 216 -0.53 -16.45 4.31
C ALA A 216 0.62 -16.27 3.29
N CYS A 217 1.85 -16.66 3.66
CA CYS A 217 3.00 -16.62 2.77
C CYS A 217 2.82 -17.54 1.55
N LYS A 218 2.30 -18.76 1.76
CA LYS A 218 1.98 -19.68 0.66
C LYS A 218 0.94 -19.09 -0.30
N PHE A 219 -0.07 -18.41 0.22
CA PHE A 219 -1.07 -17.72 -0.61
C PHE A 219 -0.41 -16.59 -1.41
N ALA A 220 0.41 -15.75 -0.77
CA ALA A 220 1.12 -14.65 -1.41
C ALA A 220 2.10 -15.11 -2.50
N CYS A 221 2.72 -16.29 -2.34
CA CYS A 221 3.70 -16.86 -3.27
C CYS A 221 3.09 -17.93 -4.21
N ASN A 222 1.76 -17.95 -4.41
CA ASN A 222 1.17 -18.90 -5.36
C ASN A 222 1.69 -18.66 -6.79
N ASN A 223 1.57 -19.66 -7.66
CA ASN A 223 2.16 -19.63 -9.01
C ASN A 223 1.69 -18.47 -9.90
N ASN A 224 0.53 -17.91 -9.64
CA ASN A 224 -0.04 -16.80 -10.41
C ASN A 224 0.15 -15.44 -9.72
N SER A 225 0.95 -15.39 -8.67
CA SER A 225 1.16 -14.17 -7.88
C SER A 225 2.10 -13.20 -8.57
N ASP A 226 1.76 -11.92 -8.52
CA ASP A 226 2.62 -10.83 -8.99
C ASP A 226 3.94 -10.69 -8.21
N ILE A 227 4.10 -11.37 -7.06
CA ILE A 227 5.36 -11.40 -6.31
C ILE A 227 6.52 -11.93 -7.17
N HIS A 228 6.21 -12.75 -8.17
CA HIS A 228 7.19 -13.30 -9.12
C HIS A 228 7.64 -12.29 -10.19
N GLN A 229 7.10 -11.07 -10.19
CA GLN A 229 7.59 -9.94 -11.00
C GLN A 229 8.79 -9.24 -10.37
N LEU A 230 9.16 -9.58 -9.13
CA LEU A 230 10.39 -9.08 -8.52
C LEU A 230 11.62 -9.51 -9.34
N PRO A 231 12.68 -8.68 -9.41
CA PRO A 231 13.90 -9.00 -10.18
C PRO A 231 14.77 -10.11 -9.53
N PHE A 232 14.24 -10.79 -8.52
CA PHE A 232 14.85 -11.91 -7.81
C PHE A 232 13.77 -12.89 -7.37
N THR A 233 14.15 -14.17 -7.20
CA THR A 233 13.20 -15.21 -6.82
C THR A 233 12.90 -15.15 -5.32
N ILE A 234 11.63 -15.22 -4.96
CA ILE A 234 11.15 -15.31 -3.58
C ILE A 234 10.27 -16.53 -3.43
N ASN A 235 10.48 -17.28 -2.36
CA ASN A 235 9.64 -18.40 -1.97
C ASN A 235 8.92 -18.13 -0.63
N GLU A 236 8.07 -19.06 -0.23
CA GLU A 236 7.29 -18.98 1.01
C GLU A 236 8.15 -18.79 2.27
N LYS A 237 9.32 -19.46 2.33
CA LYS A 237 10.23 -19.38 3.47
C LYS A 237 10.87 -18.00 3.58
N ASP A 238 11.35 -17.46 2.44
CA ASP A 238 11.96 -16.13 2.40
C ASP A 238 10.98 -15.06 2.83
N LEU A 239 9.72 -15.13 2.36
CA LEU A 239 8.66 -14.21 2.75
C LEU A 239 8.29 -14.35 4.23
N PHE A 240 8.22 -15.57 4.75
CA PHE A 240 7.94 -15.81 6.16
C PHE A 240 9.02 -15.18 7.06
N GLU A 241 10.30 -15.41 6.75
CA GLU A 241 11.43 -14.82 7.48
C GLU A 241 11.41 -13.27 7.39
N ALA A 242 11.08 -12.74 6.22
CA ALA A 242 10.94 -11.29 6.03
C ALA A 242 9.83 -10.70 6.90
N ILE A 243 8.64 -11.31 6.93
CA ILE A 243 7.54 -10.86 7.78
C ILE A 243 7.94 -10.95 9.26
N GLN A 244 8.57 -12.05 9.68
CA GLN A 244 9.01 -12.21 11.07
C GLN A 244 10.04 -11.16 11.50
N SER A 245 10.84 -10.61 10.60
CA SER A 245 11.80 -9.55 10.93
C SER A 245 11.15 -8.26 11.46
N PHE A 246 9.82 -8.11 11.29
CA PHE A 246 9.02 -7.00 11.81
C PHE A 246 8.30 -7.34 13.13
N GLN A 247 8.71 -8.39 13.85
CA GLN A 247 8.05 -8.84 15.09
C GLN A 247 8.19 -7.91 16.29
N SER A 248 9.12 -7.00 16.30
CA SER A 248 9.19 -5.93 17.31
C SER A 248 10.25 -4.92 16.91
N LEU A 249 9.86 -3.84 16.31
CA LEU A 249 10.69 -2.66 16.39
C LEU A 249 10.57 -2.11 17.84
N PRO A 250 11.68 -1.88 18.54
CA PRO A 250 11.61 -1.32 19.89
C PRO A 250 10.82 0.00 19.80
N THR A 251 9.74 0.08 20.54
CA THR A 251 9.00 1.32 20.75
C THR A 251 9.99 2.37 21.24
N ARG A 252 10.38 3.31 20.37
CA ARG A 252 11.08 4.51 20.82
C ARG A 252 10.19 5.14 21.88
N SER A 253 10.69 5.15 23.12
CA SER A 253 10.07 5.81 24.26
C SER A 253 9.44 7.13 23.81
N LYS A 254 8.16 7.33 24.17
CA LYS A 254 7.41 8.57 23.99
C LYS A 254 8.32 9.75 24.31
N ILE A 255 8.70 10.53 23.30
CA ILE A 255 9.31 11.83 23.52
C ILE A 255 8.22 12.64 24.22
N ARG A 256 8.33 12.80 25.53
CA ARG A 256 7.55 13.79 26.27
C ARG A 256 7.94 15.14 25.71
N ILE A 257 7.05 15.75 24.94
CA ILE A 257 7.12 17.18 24.66
C ILE A 257 6.76 17.84 25.97
N ASN A 258 7.78 18.24 26.75
CA ASN A 258 7.58 19.15 27.84
C ASN A 258 7.23 20.50 27.23
N ASN A 259 5.95 20.87 27.31
CA ASN A 259 5.52 22.25 27.15
C ASN A 259 6.07 23.04 28.35
N THR A 260 7.06 23.87 28.11
CA THR A 260 7.35 25.05 28.90
C THR A 260 7.05 26.28 28.10
#